data_e7a0481b6f791ec0843671e1cd060e8c
#
_entry.id   e7a0481b6f791ec0843671e1cd060e8c
#
_cell.length_a   1.000
_cell.length_b   1.000
_cell.length_c   1.000
_cell.angle_alpha   90.00
_cell.angle_beta   90.00
_cell.angle_gamma   90.00
#
_symmetry.space_group_name_H-M   'P 1'
#
loop_
_entity.id
_entity.type
_entity.pdbx_description
1 polymer ?
#
loop_
_entity_poly.entity_id
_entity_poly.type
_entity_poly.pdbx_seq_one_letter_code
_entity_poly.pdbx_strand_id
1 'polypeptide(L)'
;MTKTDYRNTIYVQYNNDILKQKEELNQQIKRKHPRLEIIYNKVNDRNSEFNDKFQKIYNRKCVYCGVNQAVMSSGLFEVDHFICESSFEGDLVKAGVLSNLVLSCKKCNRAKGDLRWEEQYSSIFEVDSRNIVNVFYRASDYSIKIQPQYHSDDVVNKFYKKLKLDEEVRRLDYLLMTMNDFCEKYKSDDRVKGLSGSIRLLQQARNTMW
;
A
#
# COMPACT_ATOMS: atom_id res chain seq x y z
N MET A 1 1.70 -16.92 18.08
CA MET A 1 2.33 -15.61 17.80
C MET A 1 1.49 -14.85 16.80
N THR A 2 1.09 -13.62 17.10
CA THR A 2 0.38 -12.76 16.13
C THR A 2 1.34 -12.43 14.98
N LYS A 3 0.95 -12.78 13.76
CA LYS A 3 1.75 -12.48 12.56
C LYS A 3 1.87 -10.96 12.39
N THR A 4 3.08 -10.49 12.23
CA THR A 4 3.37 -9.06 11.99
C THR A 4 3.09 -8.74 10.53
N ASP A 5 2.39 -7.64 10.28
CA ASP A 5 2.13 -7.16 8.91
C ASP A 5 3.46 -6.78 8.24
N TYR A 6 3.75 -7.35 7.07
CA TYR A 6 4.98 -7.09 6.33
C TYR A 6 5.13 -5.64 5.85
N ARG A 7 4.04 -4.86 5.89
CA ARG A 7 3.99 -3.44 5.55
C ARG A 7 4.36 -2.54 6.74
N ASN A 8 4.47 -3.09 7.96
CA ASN A 8 4.94 -2.36 9.13
C ASN A 8 6.43 -2.03 9.01
N THR A 9 6.84 -0.95 9.68
CA THR A 9 8.24 -0.76 10.10
C THR A 9 8.34 -1.00 11.60
N ILE A 10 9.55 -0.93 12.15
CA ILE A 10 9.78 -1.07 13.60
C ILE A 10 9.04 0.03 14.38
N TYR A 11 8.86 1.19 13.78
CA TYR A 11 8.31 2.38 14.45
C TYR A 11 6.89 2.73 14.05
N VAL A 12 6.46 2.36 12.85
CA VAL A 12 5.14 2.74 12.29
C VAL A 12 4.39 1.50 11.84
N GLN A 13 3.26 1.27 12.49
CA GLN A 13 2.35 0.18 12.14
C GLN A 13 1.51 0.55 10.90
N TYR A 14 1.13 -0.45 10.12
CA TYR A 14 0.09 -0.31 9.11
C TYR A 14 -1.27 -0.18 9.81
N ASN A 15 -2.16 0.63 9.25
CA ASN A 15 -3.46 0.86 9.87
C ASN A 15 -4.31 -0.42 9.91
N ASN A 16 -4.89 -0.72 11.06
CA ASN A 16 -5.75 -1.90 11.26
C ASN A 16 -7.25 -1.57 11.13
N ASP A 17 -7.62 -0.28 11.10
CA ASP A 17 -9.02 0.19 11.10
C ASP A 17 -9.45 0.73 9.72
N ILE A 18 -8.79 0.27 8.65
CA ILE A 18 -9.01 0.80 7.29
C ILE A 18 -10.48 0.67 6.88
N LEU A 19 -11.09 -0.48 7.05
CA LEU A 19 -12.48 -0.72 6.63
C LEU A 19 -13.46 0.25 7.32
N LYS A 20 -13.30 0.45 8.62
CA LYS A 20 -14.12 1.39 9.39
C LYS A 20 -13.91 2.83 8.91
N GLN A 21 -12.66 3.25 8.75
CA GLN A 21 -12.33 4.61 8.31
C GLN A 21 -12.78 4.87 6.87
N LYS A 22 -12.74 3.87 5.99
CA LYS A 22 -13.32 3.97 4.64
C LYS A 22 -14.83 4.17 4.70
N GLU A 23 -15.54 3.43 5.54
CA GLU A 23 -16.98 3.62 5.68
C GLU A 23 -17.33 5.01 6.23
N GLU A 24 -16.60 5.51 7.22
CA GLU A 24 -16.74 6.89 7.73
C GLU A 24 -16.50 7.93 6.63
N LEU A 25 -15.45 7.73 5.82
CA LEU A 25 -15.15 8.60 4.69
C LEU A 25 -16.25 8.55 3.62
N ASN A 26 -16.76 7.36 3.31
CA ASN A 26 -17.87 7.15 2.38
C ASN A 26 -19.11 7.95 2.80
N GLN A 27 -19.46 7.89 4.07
CA GLN A 27 -20.59 8.65 4.64
C GLN A 27 -20.36 10.16 4.57
N GLN A 28 -19.12 10.63 4.80
CA GLN A 28 -18.78 12.05 4.66
C GLN A 28 -18.93 12.53 3.21
N ILE A 29 -18.45 11.73 2.23
CA ILE A 29 -18.58 12.05 0.81
C ILE A 29 -20.05 12.13 0.41
N LYS A 30 -20.85 11.11 0.75
CA LYS A 30 -22.28 11.07 0.43
C LYS A 30 -23.08 12.24 1.04
N ARG A 31 -22.77 12.59 2.29
CA ARG A 31 -23.42 13.77 2.93
C ARG A 31 -23.08 15.08 2.23
N LYS A 32 -21.83 15.27 1.82
CA LYS A 32 -21.38 16.53 1.18
C LYS A 32 -21.73 16.58 -0.31
N HIS A 33 -21.84 15.44 -0.95
CA HIS A 33 -22.13 15.29 -2.38
C HIS A 33 -23.22 14.24 -2.62
N PRO A 34 -24.50 14.52 -2.25
CA PRO A 34 -25.58 13.52 -2.30
C PRO A 34 -25.94 13.04 -3.71
N ARG A 35 -25.55 13.80 -4.76
CA ARG A 35 -25.77 13.44 -6.17
C ARG A 35 -24.55 12.81 -6.85
N LEU A 36 -23.50 12.53 -6.09
CA LEU A 36 -22.29 11.92 -6.64
C LEU A 36 -22.52 10.43 -6.88
N GLU A 37 -22.42 9.99 -8.12
CA GLU A 37 -22.56 8.59 -8.51
C GLU A 37 -21.25 7.84 -8.37
N ILE A 38 -20.14 8.39 -8.87
CA ILE A 38 -18.82 7.73 -8.91
C ILE A 38 -17.92 8.33 -7.83
N ILE A 39 -17.78 7.64 -6.71
CA ILE A 39 -16.97 8.08 -5.55
C ILE A 39 -15.50 8.22 -5.92
N TYR A 40 -14.99 7.33 -6.80
CA TYR A 40 -13.62 7.36 -7.31
C TYR A 40 -13.21 8.77 -7.75
N ASN A 41 -14.07 9.51 -8.48
CA ASN A 41 -13.75 10.85 -8.99
C ASN A 41 -13.38 11.84 -7.89
N LYS A 42 -14.00 11.73 -6.70
CA LYS A 42 -13.68 12.60 -5.55
C LYS A 42 -12.44 12.19 -4.79
N VAL A 43 -12.24 10.89 -4.68
CA VAL A 43 -11.09 10.33 -3.95
C VAL A 43 -9.81 10.45 -4.79
N ASN A 44 -9.91 10.34 -6.11
CA ASN A 44 -8.77 10.45 -7.03
C ASN A 44 -8.36 11.90 -7.33
N ASP A 45 -9.26 12.87 -7.14
CA ASP A 45 -8.95 14.29 -7.32
C ASP A 45 -7.98 14.78 -6.24
N ARG A 46 -6.74 15.05 -6.63
CA ARG A 46 -5.66 15.48 -5.72
C ARG A 46 -5.92 16.82 -5.02
N ASN A 47 -6.80 17.65 -5.55
CA ASN A 47 -7.21 18.90 -4.93
C ASN A 47 -8.37 18.73 -3.94
N SER A 48 -8.94 17.53 -3.86
CA SER A 48 -10.02 17.21 -2.95
C SER A 48 -9.51 16.92 -1.54
N GLU A 49 -10.19 17.44 -0.53
CA GLU A 49 -9.96 17.05 0.86
C GLU A 49 -10.15 15.55 1.09
N PHE A 50 -10.98 14.89 0.27
CA PHE A 50 -11.24 13.46 0.36
C PHE A 50 -10.06 12.62 -0.12
N ASN A 51 -9.26 13.12 -1.07
CA ASN A 51 -8.01 12.48 -1.47
C ASN A 51 -7.01 12.44 -0.30
N ASP A 52 -6.80 13.57 0.39
CA ASP A 52 -5.89 13.62 1.54
C ASP A 52 -6.39 12.71 2.69
N LYS A 53 -7.70 12.74 3.00
CA LYS A 53 -8.31 11.85 4.00
C LYS A 53 -8.12 10.38 3.61
N PHE A 54 -8.35 10.02 2.35
CA PHE A 54 -8.16 8.67 1.86
C PHE A 54 -6.71 8.19 1.99
N GLN A 55 -5.75 9.02 1.63
CA GLN A 55 -4.33 8.69 1.80
C GLN A 55 -3.95 8.49 3.29
N LYS A 56 -4.53 9.30 4.20
CA LYS A 56 -4.32 9.17 5.65
C LYS A 56 -4.86 7.86 6.22
N ILE A 57 -5.97 7.34 5.70
CA ILE A 57 -6.50 6.01 6.08
C ILE A 57 -5.42 4.93 5.93
N TYR A 58 -4.57 5.03 4.93
CA TYR A 58 -3.47 4.09 4.67
C TYR A 58 -2.15 4.48 5.35
N ASN A 59 -2.14 5.45 6.28
CA ASN A 59 -0.90 6.03 6.81
C ASN A 59 0.07 6.44 5.70
N ARG A 60 -0.47 6.90 4.55
CA ARG A 60 0.28 7.28 3.34
C ARG A 60 1.21 6.18 2.82
N LYS A 61 0.84 4.91 3.03
CA LYS A 61 1.58 3.72 2.59
C LYS A 61 0.88 3.03 1.42
N CYS A 62 1.68 2.45 0.54
CA CYS A 62 1.17 1.56 -0.50
C CYS A 62 0.60 0.28 0.12
N VAL A 63 -0.64 -0.04 -0.23
CA VAL A 63 -1.36 -1.22 0.27
C VAL A 63 -0.67 -2.55 -0.09
N TYR A 64 0.08 -2.59 -1.20
CA TYR A 64 0.73 -3.82 -1.68
C TYR A 64 2.14 -4.00 -1.11
N CYS A 65 3.02 -3.02 -1.21
CA CYS A 65 4.43 -3.18 -0.83
C CYS A 65 4.80 -2.47 0.47
N GLY A 66 3.93 -1.63 1.00
CA GLY A 66 4.13 -0.92 2.27
C GLY A 66 4.99 0.35 2.17
N VAL A 67 5.57 0.69 1.00
CA VAL A 67 6.36 1.94 0.87
C VAL A 67 5.50 3.16 1.21
N ASN A 68 6.08 4.13 1.91
CA ASN A 68 5.40 5.35 2.32
C ASN A 68 5.88 6.61 1.57
N GLN A 69 5.17 7.72 1.79
CA GLN A 69 5.48 9.01 1.16
C GLN A 69 6.74 9.71 1.70
N ALA A 70 7.34 9.22 2.78
CA ALA A 70 8.64 9.71 3.25
C ALA A 70 9.80 9.18 2.37
N VAL A 71 9.60 8.02 1.72
CA VAL A 71 10.59 7.40 0.83
C VAL A 71 10.31 7.70 -0.64
N MET A 72 9.03 7.85 -0.99
CA MET A 72 8.57 8.06 -2.36
C MET A 72 7.66 9.28 -2.43
N SER A 73 7.90 10.20 -3.36
CA SER A 73 7.05 11.39 -3.55
C SER A 73 5.56 11.04 -3.58
N SER A 74 4.74 11.85 -2.92
CA SER A 74 3.27 11.72 -2.91
C SER A 74 2.67 11.71 -4.32
N GLY A 75 3.29 12.37 -5.29
CA GLY A 75 2.91 12.36 -6.70
C GLY A 75 3.00 10.99 -7.37
N LEU A 76 3.71 10.05 -6.75
CA LEU A 76 3.85 8.67 -7.23
C LEU A 76 2.88 7.69 -6.52
N PHE A 77 1.87 8.21 -5.82
CA PHE A 77 0.78 7.40 -5.26
C PHE A 77 -0.51 7.67 -6.04
N GLU A 78 -1.28 6.63 -6.23
CA GLU A 78 -2.49 6.61 -7.04
C GLU A 78 -3.61 5.89 -6.26
N VAL A 79 -4.85 6.29 -6.53
CA VAL A 79 -6.03 5.52 -6.12
C VAL A 79 -6.21 4.41 -7.15
N ASP A 80 -6.11 3.17 -6.70
CA ASP A 80 -6.21 1.97 -7.52
C ASP A 80 -7.52 1.24 -7.23
N HIS A 81 -8.12 0.62 -8.25
CA HIS A 81 -9.21 -0.33 -8.09
C HIS A 81 -8.64 -1.69 -7.69
N PHE A 82 -8.88 -2.15 -6.46
CA PHE A 82 -8.37 -3.45 -5.98
C PHE A 82 -8.80 -4.59 -6.91
N ILE A 83 -10.09 -4.73 -7.16
CA ILE A 83 -10.60 -5.51 -8.30
C ILE A 83 -10.60 -4.57 -9.49
N CYS A 84 -9.90 -4.92 -10.57
CA CYS A 84 -9.70 -4.04 -11.72
C CYS A 84 -11.04 -3.62 -12.35
N GLU A 85 -11.10 -2.37 -12.81
CA GLU A 85 -12.31 -1.78 -13.40
C GLU A 85 -12.90 -2.62 -14.53
N SER A 86 -12.04 -3.24 -15.36
CA SER A 86 -12.46 -4.13 -16.46
C SER A 86 -13.22 -5.40 -16.01
N SER A 87 -13.21 -5.71 -14.70
CA SER A 87 -13.99 -6.84 -14.16
C SER A 87 -15.47 -6.48 -13.90
N PHE A 88 -15.83 -5.20 -14.03
CA PHE A 88 -17.19 -4.72 -13.77
C PHE A 88 -17.99 -4.44 -15.06
N GLU A 89 -17.55 -4.95 -16.22
CA GLU A 89 -18.28 -4.86 -17.50
C GLU A 89 -18.71 -3.43 -17.88
N GLY A 90 -17.93 -2.42 -17.51
CA GLY A 90 -18.19 -1.02 -17.77
C GLY A 90 -19.04 -0.30 -16.70
N ASP A 91 -19.44 -0.96 -15.64
CA ASP A 91 -20.13 -0.35 -14.51
C ASP A 91 -19.14 0.42 -13.61
N LEU A 92 -18.86 1.67 -13.97
CA LEU A 92 -17.94 2.55 -13.24
C LEU A 92 -18.43 2.89 -11.83
N VAL A 93 -19.74 2.84 -11.58
CA VAL A 93 -20.31 3.08 -10.25
C VAL A 93 -19.93 1.95 -9.31
N LYS A 94 -20.13 0.70 -9.75
CA LYS A 94 -19.71 -0.49 -8.97
C LYS A 94 -18.20 -0.59 -8.82
N ALA A 95 -17.44 -0.35 -9.88
CA ALA A 95 -15.97 -0.36 -9.81
C ALA A 95 -15.45 0.69 -8.83
N GLY A 96 -16.02 1.90 -8.86
CA GLY A 96 -15.59 3.08 -8.11
C GLY A 96 -16.14 3.20 -6.68
N VAL A 97 -16.74 2.15 -6.10
CA VAL A 97 -17.14 2.15 -4.69
C VAL A 97 -15.92 2.21 -3.77
N LEU A 98 -16.03 2.94 -2.66
CA LEU A 98 -14.87 3.18 -1.79
C LEU A 98 -14.27 1.89 -1.22
N SER A 99 -15.08 0.84 -1.01
CA SER A 99 -14.61 -0.48 -0.58
C SER A 99 -13.64 -1.14 -1.58
N ASN A 100 -13.80 -0.85 -2.90
CA ASN A 100 -12.92 -1.36 -3.94
C ASN A 100 -11.70 -0.46 -4.23
N LEU A 101 -11.61 0.73 -3.63
CA LEU A 101 -10.50 1.66 -3.87
C LEU A 101 -9.42 1.49 -2.83
N VAL A 102 -8.16 1.47 -3.26
CA VAL A 102 -6.98 1.31 -2.39
C VAL A 102 -5.90 2.32 -2.73
N LEU A 103 -5.04 2.65 -1.76
CA LEU A 103 -3.87 3.51 -2.00
C LEU A 103 -2.70 2.66 -2.48
N SER A 104 -2.25 2.90 -3.69
CA SER A 104 -1.12 2.17 -4.29
C SER A 104 -0.01 3.11 -4.74
N CYS A 105 1.25 2.68 -4.65
CA CYS A 105 2.31 3.37 -5.39
C CYS A 105 2.20 3.02 -6.88
N LYS A 106 2.60 3.97 -7.73
CA LYS A 106 2.51 3.87 -9.19
C LYS A 106 3.15 2.60 -9.76
N LYS A 107 4.27 2.13 -9.15
CA LYS A 107 4.94 0.88 -9.56
C LYS A 107 4.04 -0.34 -9.32
N CYS A 108 3.43 -0.45 -8.14
CA CYS A 108 2.52 -1.55 -7.82
C CYS A 108 1.23 -1.47 -8.65
N ASN A 109 0.63 -0.28 -8.79
CA ASN A 109 -0.59 -0.10 -9.59
C ASN A 109 -0.38 -0.52 -11.04
N ARG A 110 0.66 -0.01 -11.69
CA ARG A 110 0.99 -0.38 -13.09
C ARG A 110 1.36 -1.84 -13.24
N ALA A 111 2.12 -2.40 -12.28
CA ALA A 111 2.50 -3.80 -12.31
C ALA A 111 1.29 -4.72 -12.12
N LYS A 112 0.34 -4.37 -11.24
CA LYS A 112 -0.91 -5.10 -11.07
C LYS A 112 -1.73 -5.07 -12.37
N GLY A 113 -1.93 -3.87 -12.94
CA GLY A 113 -2.73 -3.70 -14.15
C GLY A 113 -4.12 -4.33 -14.00
N ASP A 114 -4.47 -5.15 -14.96
CA ASP A 114 -5.73 -5.90 -15.03
C ASP A 114 -5.66 -7.31 -14.43
N LEU A 115 -4.72 -7.55 -13.51
CA LEU A 115 -4.56 -8.85 -12.86
C LEU A 115 -5.89 -9.28 -12.22
N ARG A 116 -6.35 -10.46 -12.62
CA ARG A 116 -7.56 -11.10 -12.11
C ARG A 116 -7.20 -12.39 -11.39
N TRP A 117 -8.02 -12.73 -10.42
CA TRP A 117 -7.97 -14.00 -9.70
C TRP A 117 -9.40 -14.51 -9.47
N GLU A 118 -9.53 -15.76 -9.16
CA GLU A 118 -10.81 -16.38 -8.82
C GLU A 118 -11.35 -15.84 -7.49
N GLU A 119 -12.67 -15.85 -7.33
CA GLU A 119 -13.35 -15.26 -6.16
C GLU A 119 -12.82 -15.78 -4.83
N GLN A 120 -12.47 -17.06 -4.75
CA GLN A 120 -11.88 -17.67 -3.54
C GLN A 120 -10.59 -16.98 -3.08
N TYR A 121 -9.83 -16.38 -3.98
CA TYR A 121 -8.61 -15.63 -3.64
C TYR A 121 -8.88 -14.20 -3.21
N SER A 122 -10.09 -13.66 -3.43
CA SER A 122 -10.43 -12.29 -3.07
C SER A 122 -10.26 -12.04 -1.57
N SER A 123 -10.72 -12.99 -0.73
CA SER A 123 -10.52 -12.90 0.72
C SER A 123 -9.06 -13.06 1.15
N ILE A 124 -8.27 -13.87 0.43
CA ILE A 124 -6.85 -14.13 0.72
C ILE A 124 -6.00 -12.89 0.41
N PHE A 125 -6.27 -12.24 -0.72
CA PHE A 125 -5.56 -11.04 -1.16
C PHE A 125 -6.14 -9.74 -0.61
N GLU A 126 -7.21 -9.79 0.17
CA GLU A 126 -7.83 -8.59 0.71
C GLU A 126 -6.84 -7.78 1.53
N VAL A 127 -6.44 -6.65 0.95
CA VAL A 127 -5.35 -5.81 1.44
C VAL A 127 -5.77 -4.89 2.58
N ASP A 128 -7.07 -4.58 2.69
CA ASP A 128 -7.64 -3.72 3.74
C ASP A 128 -7.96 -4.49 5.01
N SER A 129 -8.01 -5.82 4.93
CA SER A 129 -8.08 -6.72 6.08
C SER A 129 -6.68 -7.21 6.47
N ARG A 130 -6.62 -7.99 7.54
CA ARG A 130 -5.37 -8.64 7.95
C ARG A 130 -5.11 -9.96 7.22
N ASN A 131 -5.92 -10.34 6.23
CA ASN A 131 -5.80 -11.64 5.57
C ASN A 131 -4.50 -11.75 4.77
N ILE A 132 -4.10 -10.68 4.07
CA ILE A 132 -2.87 -10.68 3.27
C ILE A 132 -1.59 -10.95 4.10
N VAL A 133 -1.59 -10.68 5.41
CA VAL A 133 -0.45 -11.00 6.29
C VAL A 133 -0.31 -12.49 6.56
N ASN A 134 -1.34 -13.29 6.23
CA ASN A 134 -1.27 -14.73 6.24
C ASN A 134 -0.59 -15.30 5.00
N VAL A 135 -0.45 -14.48 3.95
CA VAL A 135 0.13 -14.85 2.66
C VAL A 135 1.58 -14.40 2.54
N PHE A 136 1.88 -13.18 3.00
CA PHE A 136 3.22 -12.58 2.89
C PHE A 136 3.77 -12.21 4.26
N TYR A 137 5.09 -12.28 4.39
CA TYR A 137 5.81 -11.85 5.59
C TYR A 137 7.11 -11.15 5.21
N ARG A 138 7.66 -10.38 6.14
CA ARG A 138 8.99 -9.78 5.98
C ARG A 138 10.01 -10.67 6.67
N ALA A 139 10.98 -11.16 5.91
CA ALA A 139 12.06 -11.99 6.39
C ALA A 139 13.11 -11.17 7.17
N SER A 140 14.04 -11.85 7.85
CA SER A 140 15.11 -11.20 8.63
C SER A 140 16.08 -10.37 7.78
N ASP A 141 16.20 -10.68 6.50
CA ASP A 141 16.95 -9.89 5.50
C ASP A 141 16.15 -8.72 4.93
N TYR A 142 14.98 -8.45 5.48
CA TYR A 142 14.04 -7.40 5.08
C TYR A 142 13.37 -7.60 3.70
N SER A 143 13.56 -8.74 3.05
CA SER A 143 12.79 -9.08 1.84
C SER A 143 11.35 -9.46 2.18
N ILE A 144 10.42 -9.25 1.23
CA ILE A 144 9.06 -9.80 1.32
C ILE A 144 9.10 -11.22 0.79
N LYS A 145 8.50 -12.16 1.51
CA LYS A 145 8.44 -13.59 1.14
C LYS A 145 7.01 -14.10 1.22
N ILE A 146 6.75 -15.17 0.47
CA ILE A 146 5.50 -15.93 0.56
C ILE A 146 5.58 -16.84 1.79
N GLN A 147 4.48 -16.98 2.53
CA GLN A 147 4.39 -17.92 3.66
C GLN A 147 4.52 -19.38 3.17
N PRO A 148 5.16 -20.28 3.92
CA PRO A 148 5.45 -21.64 3.48
C PRO A 148 4.24 -22.41 2.94
N GLN A 149 3.06 -22.24 3.54
CA GLN A 149 1.84 -22.92 3.10
C GLN A 149 1.34 -22.51 1.71
N TYR A 150 1.85 -21.41 1.14
CA TYR A 150 1.48 -20.90 -0.19
C TYR A 150 2.62 -21.01 -1.22
N HIS A 151 3.76 -21.66 -0.89
CA HIS A 151 4.90 -21.74 -1.81
C HIS A 151 4.57 -22.46 -3.13
N SER A 152 3.65 -23.42 -3.10
CA SER A 152 3.20 -24.20 -4.27
C SER A 152 1.92 -23.65 -4.90
N ASP A 153 1.39 -22.51 -4.42
CA ASP A 153 0.18 -21.91 -4.95
C ASP A 153 0.52 -20.99 -6.13
N ASP A 154 0.13 -21.40 -7.34
CA ASP A 154 0.45 -20.67 -8.57
C ASP A 154 -0.18 -19.27 -8.62
N VAL A 155 -1.39 -19.08 -8.05
CA VAL A 155 -2.08 -17.79 -8.06
C VAL A 155 -1.38 -16.82 -7.10
N VAL A 156 -0.96 -17.29 -5.93
CA VAL A 156 -0.17 -16.51 -4.98
C VAL A 156 1.19 -16.14 -5.57
N ASN A 157 1.87 -17.10 -6.20
CA ASN A 157 3.16 -16.85 -6.88
C ASN A 157 3.00 -15.83 -8.01
N LYS A 158 1.94 -15.96 -8.84
CA LYS A 158 1.64 -14.99 -9.90
C LYS A 158 1.40 -13.58 -9.36
N PHE A 159 0.60 -13.45 -8.28
CA PHE A 159 0.36 -12.16 -7.61
C PHE A 159 1.66 -11.55 -7.09
N TYR A 160 2.47 -12.34 -6.38
CA TYR A 160 3.75 -11.94 -5.80
C TYR A 160 4.73 -11.42 -6.87
N LYS A 161 4.90 -12.19 -7.95
CA LYS A 161 5.78 -11.82 -9.07
C LYS A 161 5.26 -10.64 -9.87
N LYS A 162 3.96 -10.61 -10.16
CA LYS A 162 3.33 -9.50 -10.89
C LYS A 162 3.50 -8.17 -10.17
N LEU A 163 3.31 -8.14 -8.85
CA LEU A 163 3.52 -6.94 -8.02
C LEU A 163 4.99 -6.65 -7.71
N LYS A 164 5.90 -7.51 -8.19
CA LYS A 164 7.34 -7.35 -7.98
C LYS A 164 7.69 -7.19 -6.49
N LEU A 165 7.07 -8.02 -5.64
CA LEU A 165 7.31 -7.99 -4.21
C LEU A 165 8.65 -8.61 -3.83
N ASP A 166 9.25 -9.40 -4.70
CA ASP A 166 10.56 -10.04 -4.57
C ASP A 166 11.74 -9.14 -4.96
N GLU A 167 11.49 -7.96 -5.55
CA GLU A 167 12.57 -7.07 -5.98
C GLU A 167 13.36 -6.48 -4.81
N GLU A 168 14.67 -6.30 -5.01
CA GLU A 168 15.60 -5.71 -4.03
C GLU A 168 15.17 -4.33 -3.57
N VAL A 169 14.53 -3.54 -4.44
CA VAL A 169 14.02 -2.21 -4.09
C VAL A 169 13.05 -2.26 -2.88
N ARG A 170 12.37 -3.40 -2.63
CA ARG A 170 11.47 -3.55 -1.48
C ARG A 170 12.22 -3.61 -0.15
N ARG A 171 13.46 -4.11 -0.15
CA ARG A 171 14.36 -4.07 1.01
C ARG A 171 14.84 -2.65 1.25
N LEU A 172 15.28 -1.96 0.21
CA LEU A 172 15.71 -0.56 0.31
C LEU A 172 14.57 0.37 0.76
N ASP A 173 13.36 0.19 0.23
CA ASP A 173 12.17 0.91 0.69
C ASP A 173 11.96 0.74 2.20
N TYR A 174 12.07 -0.50 2.70
CA TYR A 174 11.90 -0.81 4.12
C TYR A 174 12.99 -0.18 5.01
N LEU A 175 14.25 -0.30 4.60
CA LEU A 175 15.38 0.29 5.33
C LEU A 175 15.24 1.81 5.40
N LEU A 176 14.94 2.46 4.28
CA LEU A 176 14.73 3.90 4.22
C LEU A 176 13.55 4.35 5.09
N MET A 177 12.42 3.64 5.05
CA MET A 177 11.29 3.93 5.94
C MET A 177 11.70 3.82 7.41
N THR A 178 12.38 2.74 7.79
CA THR A 178 12.80 2.52 9.18
C THR A 178 13.78 3.60 9.66
N MET A 179 14.73 4.00 8.80
CA MET A 179 15.70 5.06 9.14
C MET A 179 15.01 6.43 9.27
N ASN A 180 14.08 6.76 8.35
CA ASN A 180 13.32 8.00 8.44
C ASN A 180 12.43 8.03 9.70
N ASP A 181 11.72 6.93 10.00
CA ASP A 181 10.89 6.80 11.20
C ASP A 181 11.73 6.93 12.48
N PHE A 182 12.96 6.37 12.49
CA PHE A 182 13.91 6.54 13.59
C PHE A 182 14.29 8.01 13.76
N CYS A 183 14.66 8.68 12.67
CA CYS A 183 15.03 10.11 12.71
C CYS A 183 13.88 10.98 13.23
N GLU A 184 12.65 10.70 12.79
CA GLU A 184 11.47 11.43 13.28
C GLU A 184 11.21 11.20 14.77
N LYS A 185 11.35 9.96 15.23
CA LYS A 185 11.10 9.58 16.63
C LYS A 185 12.14 10.11 17.58
N TYR A 186 13.41 10.21 17.16
CA TYR A 186 14.57 10.53 18.00
C TYR A 186 15.31 11.77 17.50
N LYS A 187 14.57 12.85 17.14
CA LYS A 187 15.12 14.08 16.54
C LYS A 187 16.27 14.73 17.32
N SER A 188 16.29 14.58 18.64
CA SER A 188 17.34 15.14 19.52
C SER A 188 18.52 14.19 19.76
N ASP A 189 18.51 12.99 19.23
CA ASP A 189 19.57 11.99 19.41
C ASP A 189 20.74 12.26 18.43
N ASP A 190 21.97 12.29 18.94
CA ASP A 190 23.15 12.55 18.10
C ASP A 190 23.37 11.49 17.01
N ARG A 191 22.87 10.27 17.20
CA ARG A 191 22.90 9.21 16.18
C ARG A 191 22.15 9.61 14.91
N VAL A 192 21.11 10.46 15.02
CA VAL A 192 20.33 10.94 13.87
C VAL A 192 21.22 11.76 12.91
N LYS A 193 22.15 12.56 13.45
CA LYS A 193 23.08 13.36 12.64
C LYS A 193 23.95 12.49 11.74
N GLY A 194 24.38 11.31 12.24
CA GLY A 194 25.19 10.36 11.47
C GLY A 194 24.41 9.61 10.38
N LEU A 195 23.07 9.52 10.50
CA LEU A 195 22.25 8.76 9.54
C LEU A 195 21.94 9.50 8.24
N SER A 196 21.98 10.83 8.22
CA SER A 196 21.60 11.63 7.04
C SER A 196 22.40 11.27 5.80
N GLY A 197 23.70 11.03 5.94
CA GLY A 197 24.57 10.58 4.84
C GLY A 197 24.16 9.21 4.31
N SER A 198 23.91 8.26 5.21
CA SER A 198 23.51 6.89 4.84
C SER A 198 22.13 6.89 4.17
N ILE A 199 21.16 7.66 4.67
CA ILE A 199 19.83 7.81 4.06
C ILE A 199 19.98 8.33 2.63
N ARG A 200 20.80 9.36 2.41
CA ARG A 200 21.05 9.93 1.07
C ARG A 200 21.63 8.89 0.11
N LEU A 201 22.63 8.12 0.54
CA LEU A 201 23.26 7.08 -0.29
C LEU A 201 22.28 5.97 -0.64
N LEU A 202 21.49 5.49 0.34
CA LEU A 202 20.46 4.50 0.10
C LEU A 202 19.35 5.01 -0.82
N GLN A 203 18.96 6.29 -0.68
CA GLN A 203 17.98 6.92 -1.58
C GLN A 203 18.51 7.01 -3.02
N GLN A 204 19.78 7.31 -3.21
CA GLN A 204 20.42 7.30 -4.53
C GLN A 204 20.43 5.90 -5.12
N ALA A 205 20.89 4.89 -4.36
CA ALA A 205 20.89 3.49 -4.80
C ALA A 205 19.46 3.01 -5.16
N ARG A 206 18.46 3.35 -4.34
CA ARG A 206 17.07 3.06 -4.63
C ARG A 206 16.59 3.67 -5.94
N ASN A 207 16.96 4.92 -6.21
CA ASN A 207 16.51 5.64 -7.42
C ASN A 207 17.11 5.05 -8.71
N THR A 208 18.24 4.36 -8.64
CA THR A 208 18.82 3.66 -9.81
C THR A 208 18.11 2.34 -10.14
N MET A 209 17.27 1.83 -9.23
CA MET A 209 16.51 0.58 -9.40
C MET A 209 15.06 0.81 -9.91
N TRP A 210 14.74 2.05 -10.29
CA TRP A 210 13.38 2.45 -10.72
C TRP A 210 13.23 2.57 -12.22
#